data_5f2e4e96392540a906ec642e75677255
#
_entry.id   5f2e4e96392540a906ec642e75677255
#
_cell.length_a   1.000
_cell.length_b   1.000
_cell.length_c   1.000
_cell.angle_alpha   90.00
_cell.angle_beta   90.00
_cell.angle_gamma   90.00
#
_symmetry.space_group_name_H-M   'P 1'
#
loop_
_entity.id
_entity.type
_entity.pdbx_description
1 polymer ?
#
loop_
_entity_poly.entity_id
_entity_poly.type
_entity_poly.pdbx_seq_one_letter_code
_entity_poly.pdbx_strand_id
1 'polypeptide(L)'
;MVEAGTGVGKTYAYLAAATAASAFPTGQIARPIIISTSSIALQNAVLMEYLPLLSCILMADGILTKPLKAVIRKGKSHYVCDERLNRRLRQVNLGKKNPEALAALRTLKETLDMDRVSHLSGYDRERVCVPQVCDCKQRDCRYQRF
;
A
#
# COMPACT_ATOMS: atom_id res chain seq x y z
N MET A 1 29.71 2.76 -8.95
CA MET A 1 28.93 1.64 -8.41
C MET A 1 29.21 1.56 -6.92
N VAL A 2 28.19 1.51 -6.08
CA VAL A 2 28.34 1.44 -4.62
C VAL A 2 27.79 0.10 -4.16
N GLU A 3 28.57 -0.70 -3.46
CA GLU A 3 28.19 -1.96 -2.87
C GLU A 3 28.01 -1.79 -1.36
N ALA A 4 26.89 -2.23 -0.82
CA ALA A 4 26.61 -2.13 0.62
C ALA A 4 25.98 -3.44 1.12
N GLY A 5 26.57 -4.04 2.15
CA GLY A 5 26.10 -5.25 2.81
C GLY A 5 24.69 -5.12 3.42
N THR A 6 24.14 -6.22 3.92
CA THR A 6 22.88 -6.21 4.67
C THR A 6 23.08 -5.53 6.04
N GLY A 7 22.05 -4.83 6.55
CA GLY A 7 22.08 -4.23 7.88
C GLY A 7 22.80 -2.88 8.01
N VAL A 8 23.46 -2.37 6.96
CA VAL A 8 24.24 -1.12 7.01
C VAL A 8 23.39 0.17 6.86
N GLY A 9 22.08 0.11 7.07
CA GLY A 9 21.23 1.30 7.04
C GLY A 9 20.89 1.84 5.64
N LYS A 10 20.99 1.02 4.59
CA LYS A 10 20.69 1.43 3.19
C LYS A 10 19.35 2.15 3.04
N THR A 11 18.33 1.72 3.76
CA THR A 11 16.98 2.30 3.68
C THR A 11 16.99 3.76 4.10
N TYR A 12 17.65 4.10 5.20
CA TYR A 12 17.80 5.50 5.63
C TYR A 12 18.64 6.30 4.65
N ALA A 13 19.71 5.73 4.11
CA ALA A 13 20.59 6.43 3.19
C ALA A 13 19.84 6.90 1.93
N TYR A 14 19.06 6.01 1.26
CA TYR A 14 18.31 6.44 0.08
C TYR A 14 17.09 7.32 0.42
N LEU A 15 16.46 7.14 1.58
CA LEU A 15 15.37 8.00 2.03
C LEU A 15 15.88 9.42 2.32
N ALA A 16 17.01 9.55 3.01
CA ALA A 16 17.62 10.84 3.29
C ALA A 16 18.07 11.56 2.01
N ALA A 17 18.71 10.85 1.09
CA ALA A 17 19.09 11.39 -0.21
C ALA A 17 17.88 11.86 -1.02
N ALA A 18 16.81 11.05 -1.05
CA ALA A 18 15.57 11.36 -1.73
C ALA A 18 14.88 12.60 -1.12
N THR A 19 14.87 12.69 0.19
CA THR A 19 14.30 13.84 0.92
C THR A 19 15.11 15.11 0.67
N ALA A 20 16.44 15.03 0.72
CA ALA A 20 17.30 16.17 0.41
C ALA A 20 17.07 16.68 -1.02
N ALA A 21 16.97 15.78 -2.00
CA ALA A 21 16.66 16.14 -3.39
C ALA A 21 15.29 16.83 -3.55
N SER A 22 14.32 16.51 -2.68
CA SER A 22 13.00 17.17 -2.66
C SER A 22 12.99 18.49 -1.92
N ALA A 23 13.77 18.60 -0.84
CA ALA A 23 13.83 19.80 0.00
C ALA A 23 14.60 20.95 -0.67
N PHE A 24 15.55 20.64 -1.54
CA PHE A 24 16.38 21.61 -2.24
C PHE A 24 16.21 21.54 -3.75
N PRO A 25 15.03 21.90 -4.28
CA PRO A 25 14.81 21.87 -5.72
C PRO A 25 15.68 22.92 -6.40
N THR A 26 16.58 22.50 -7.28
CA THR A 26 17.39 23.37 -8.11
C THR A 26 16.54 23.96 -9.25
N GLY A 27 15.61 24.87 -8.91
CA GLY A 27 14.84 25.66 -9.87
C GLY A 27 13.76 24.93 -10.68
N GLN A 28 13.47 23.66 -10.37
CA GLN A 28 12.42 22.88 -11.05
C GLN A 28 11.28 22.50 -10.08
N ILE A 29 10.11 22.25 -10.66
CA ILE A 29 8.93 21.73 -9.94
C ILE A 29 9.32 20.49 -9.14
N ALA A 30 9.02 20.48 -7.83
CA ALA A 30 9.24 19.32 -6.97
C ALA A 30 8.59 18.07 -7.57
N ARG A 31 9.40 17.09 -7.95
CA ARG A 31 8.92 15.83 -8.53
C ARG A 31 8.66 14.82 -7.43
N PRO A 32 7.62 13.99 -7.55
CA PRO A 32 7.40 12.91 -6.60
C PRO A 32 8.55 11.89 -6.68
N ILE A 33 8.99 11.42 -5.52
CA ILE A 33 9.97 10.36 -5.40
C ILE A 33 9.24 9.03 -5.41
N ILE A 34 9.68 8.12 -6.26
CA ILE A 34 9.11 6.77 -6.37
C ILE A 34 10.14 5.77 -5.86
N ILE A 35 9.77 5.03 -4.80
CA ILE A 35 10.58 3.94 -4.25
C ILE A 35 9.86 2.63 -4.60
N SER A 36 10.53 1.78 -5.39
CA SER A 36 10.01 0.48 -5.78
C SER A 36 10.67 -0.63 -4.97
N THR A 37 9.85 -1.51 -4.40
CA THR A 37 10.31 -2.72 -3.72
C THR A 37 9.31 -3.85 -3.89
N SER A 38 9.78 -5.08 -3.95
CA SER A 38 8.95 -6.29 -3.98
C SER A 38 8.46 -6.70 -2.58
N SER A 39 9.06 -6.14 -1.52
CA SER A 39 8.74 -6.51 -0.14
C SER A 39 7.64 -5.60 0.43
N ILE A 40 6.47 -6.18 0.71
CA ILE A 40 5.35 -5.47 1.38
C ILE A 40 5.73 -5.08 2.81
N ALA A 41 6.49 -5.93 3.51
CA ALA A 41 7.00 -5.62 4.85
C ALA A 41 7.87 -4.35 4.82
N LEU A 42 8.77 -4.22 3.82
CA LEU A 42 9.59 -3.03 3.67
C LEU A 42 8.74 -1.80 3.28
N GLN A 43 7.73 -1.93 2.43
CA GLN A 43 6.80 -0.84 2.12
C GLN A 43 6.13 -0.30 3.39
N ASN A 44 5.64 -1.20 4.24
CA ASN A 44 4.99 -0.84 5.50
C ASN A 44 5.99 -0.19 6.47
N ALA A 45 7.19 -0.76 6.65
CA ALA A 45 8.22 -0.21 7.52
C ALA A 45 8.65 1.20 7.06
N VAL A 46 8.82 1.42 5.76
CA VAL A 46 9.14 2.75 5.22
C VAL A 46 8.06 3.77 5.58
N LEU A 47 6.78 3.42 5.40
CA LEU A 47 5.70 4.36 5.67
C LEU A 47 5.44 4.60 7.16
N MET A 48 5.49 3.54 7.97
CA MET A 48 5.01 3.57 9.35
C MET A 48 6.12 3.86 10.37
N GLU A 49 7.38 3.60 10.01
CA GLU A 49 8.53 3.71 10.92
C GLU A 49 9.57 4.71 10.39
N TYR A 50 10.12 4.48 9.19
CA TYR A 50 11.30 5.22 8.73
C TYR A 50 10.98 6.66 8.31
N LEU A 51 9.91 6.89 7.56
CA LEU A 51 9.54 8.24 7.12
C LEU A 51 9.07 9.13 8.27
N PRO A 52 8.26 8.66 9.25
CA PRO A 52 7.93 9.47 10.42
C PRO A 52 9.15 9.87 11.24
N LEU A 53 10.07 8.92 11.50
CA LEU A 53 11.29 9.21 12.24
C LEU A 53 12.17 10.20 11.49
N LEU A 54 12.40 9.99 10.20
CA LEU A 54 13.19 10.90 9.36
C LEU A 54 12.55 12.30 9.30
N SER A 55 11.21 12.36 9.17
CA SER A 55 10.49 13.65 9.24
C SER A 55 10.74 14.39 10.54
N CYS A 56 10.67 13.67 11.67
CA CYS A 56 10.89 14.24 12.99
C CYS A 56 12.28 14.84 13.12
N ILE A 57 13.32 14.10 12.71
CA ILE A 57 14.71 14.55 12.75
C ILE A 57 14.91 15.79 11.87
N LEU A 58 14.48 15.73 10.62
CA LEU A 58 14.69 16.82 9.66
C LEU A 58 13.88 18.10 10.01
N MET A 59 12.74 17.94 10.68
CA MET A 59 12.00 19.10 11.22
C MET A 59 12.68 19.69 12.44
N ALA A 60 13.26 18.88 13.33
CA ALA A 60 14.01 19.34 14.48
C ALA A 60 15.28 20.12 14.07
N ASP A 61 15.92 19.69 12.98
CA ASP A 61 17.09 20.37 12.41
C ASP A 61 16.72 21.57 11.52
N GLY A 62 15.44 21.92 11.41
CA GLY A 62 14.97 23.06 10.60
C GLY A 62 15.07 22.85 9.07
N ILE A 63 15.39 21.64 8.61
CA ILE A 63 15.50 21.30 7.18
C ILE A 63 14.13 21.21 6.54
N LEU A 64 13.13 20.67 7.25
CA LEU A 64 11.75 20.59 6.79
C LEU A 64 10.84 21.48 7.63
N THR A 65 9.91 22.16 6.97
CA THR A 65 8.85 22.95 7.62
C THR A 65 7.55 22.16 7.84
N LYS A 66 7.41 21.01 7.17
CA LYS A 66 6.23 20.13 7.23
C LYS A 66 6.68 18.66 7.15
N PRO A 67 5.90 17.74 7.75
CA PRO A 67 6.24 16.32 7.67
C PRO A 67 6.16 15.79 6.23
N LEU A 68 7.02 14.81 5.96
CA LEU A 68 7.02 14.10 4.67
C LEU A 68 5.69 13.40 4.46
N LYS A 69 5.14 13.52 3.26
CA LYS A 69 3.92 12.82 2.85
C LYS A 69 4.26 11.67 1.91
N ALA A 70 3.77 10.50 2.21
CA ALA A 70 3.97 9.33 1.37
C ALA A 70 2.69 8.49 1.26
N VAL A 71 2.59 7.73 0.17
CA VAL A 71 1.52 6.78 -0.07
C VAL A 71 2.09 5.47 -0.56
N ILE A 72 1.51 4.36 -0.14
CA ILE A 72 1.84 3.04 -0.68
C ILE A 72 0.94 2.74 -1.87
N ARG A 73 1.54 2.27 -2.96
CA ARG A 73 0.82 1.68 -4.10
C ARG A 73 1.26 0.23 -4.24
N LYS A 74 0.33 -0.67 -4.02
CA LYS A 74 0.50 -2.12 -4.19
C LYS A 74 -0.03 -2.57 -5.54
N GLY A 75 0.34 -3.78 -5.96
CA GLY A 75 -0.25 -4.41 -7.14
C GLY A 75 -1.77 -4.61 -7.00
N LYS A 76 -2.49 -4.68 -8.12
CA LYS A 76 -3.96 -4.83 -8.15
C LYS A 76 -4.45 -6.02 -7.32
N SER A 77 -3.69 -7.12 -7.27
CA SER A 77 -4.02 -8.33 -6.50
C SER A 77 -4.09 -8.14 -4.99
N HIS A 78 -3.60 -7.03 -4.45
CA HIS A 78 -3.70 -6.68 -3.03
C HIS A 78 -4.98 -5.92 -2.68
N TYR A 79 -5.73 -5.49 -3.69
CA TYR A 79 -6.97 -4.73 -3.51
C TYR A 79 -8.20 -5.55 -3.86
N VAL A 80 -9.30 -5.20 -3.24
CA VAL A 80 -10.59 -5.88 -3.38
C VAL A 80 -11.38 -5.33 -4.55
N CYS A 81 -11.92 -6.21 -5.38
CA CYS A 81 -12.94 -5.89 -6.37
C CYS A 81 -14.34 -5.94 -5.72
N ASP A 82 -15.06 -4.82 -5.72
CA ASP A 82 -16.38 -4.71 -5.09
C ASP A 82 -17.37 -5.74 -5.63
N GLU A 83 -17.41 -5.97 -6.94
CA GLU A 83 -18.32 -6.96 -7.55
C GLU A 83 -18.00 -8.38 -7.11
N ARG A 84 -16.70 -8.74 -7.12
CA ARG A 84 -16.25 -10.06 -6.67
C ARG A 84 -16.52 -10.26 -5.17
N LEU A 85 -16.29 -9.24 -4.35
CA LEU A 85 -16.58 -9.26 -2.92
C LEU A 85 -18.07 -9.46 -2.66
N ASN A 86 -18.94 -8.69 -3.33
CA ASN A 86 -20.38 -8.80 -3.17
C ASN A 86 -20.91 -10.18 -3.61
N ARG A 87 -20.36 -10.75 -4.68
CA ARG A 87 -20.68 -12.12 -5.12
C ARG A 87 -20.24 -13.14 -4.07
N ARG A 88 -19.05 -12.99 -3.52
CA ARG A 88 -18.53 -13.90 -2.49
C ARG A 88 -19.31 -13.81 -1.19
N LEU A 89 -19.66 -12.62 -0.74
CA LEU A 89 -20.51 -12.42 0.44
C LEU A 89 -21.87 -13.10 0.31
N ARG A 90 -22.51 -13.03 -0.87
CA ARG A 90 -23.77 -13.75 -1.11
C ARG A 90 -23.59 -15.25 -0.98
N GLN A 91 -22.53 -15.83 -1.53
CA GLN A 91 -22.24 -17.26 -1.44
C GLN A 91 -21.99 -17.72 0.00
N VAL A 92 -21.21 -16.96 0.78
CA VAL A 92 -20.90 -17.30 2.19
C VAL A 92 -22.14 -17.17 3.08
N ASN A 93 -22.97 -16.14 2.87
CA ASN A 93 -24.22 -15.98 3.61
C ASN A 93 -25.20 -17.14 3.39
N LEU A 94 -25.28 -17.65 2.17
CA LEU A 94 -26.14 -18.82 1.84
C LEU A 94 -25.64 -20.11 2.49
N GLY A 95 -24.31 -20.22 2.67
CA GLY A 95 -23.68 -21.44 3.18
C GLY A 95 -23.69 -21.61 4.72
N LYS A 96 -23.96 -20.56 5.50
CA LYS A 96 -24.00 -20.51 6.99
C LYS A 96 -22.83 -21.17 7.76
N LYS A 97 -21.72 -21.53 7.09
CA LYS A 97 -20.72 -22.46 7.61
C LYS A 97 -19.45 -21.82 8.21
N ASN A 98 -19.22 -20.51 8.02
CA ASN A 98 -17.97 -19.89 8.50
C ASN A 98 -18.18 -18.42 8.91
N PRO A 99 -18.48 -18.13 10.18
CA PRO A 99 -18.70 -16.78 10.68
C PRO A 99 -17.44 -15.92 10.63
N GLU A 100 -16.24 -16.50 10.79
CA GLU A 100 -14.97 -15.77 10.75
C GLU A 100 -14.66 -15.27 9.33
N ALA A 101 -14.83 -16.12 8.33
CA ALA A 101 -14.67 -15.73 6.93
C ALA A 101 -15.67 -14.63 6.54
N LEU A 102 -16.90 -14.71 7.04
CA LEU A 102 -17.91 -13.68 6.81
C LEU A 102 -17.52 -12.34 7.45
N ALA A 103 -16.99 -12.36 8.66
CA ALA A 103 -16.50 -11.16 9.34
C ALA A 103 -15.33 -10.53 8.58
N ALA A 104 -14.33 -11.33 8.20
CA ALA A 104 -13.19 -10.87 7.41
C ALA A 104 -13.62 -10.24 6.07
N LEU A 105 -14.53 -10.89 5.35
CA LEU A 105 -15.07 -10.36 4.09
C LEU A 105 -15.88 -9.07 4.27
N ARG A 106 -16.57 -8.89 5.40
CA ARG A 106 -17.29 -7.64 5.71
C ARG A 106 -16.32 -6.49 5.97
N THR A 107 -15.24 -6.73 6.72
CA THR A 107 -14.19 -5.75 6.98
C THR A 107 -13.53 -5.26 5.68
N LEU A 108 -13.43 -6.12 4.66
CA LEU A 108 -12.90 -5.74 3.35
C LEU A 108 -13.72 -4.65 2.62
N LYS A 109 -15.00 -4.48 2.94
CA LYS A 109 -15.80 -3.38 2.39
C LYS A 109 -15.30 -2.00 2.82
N GLU A 110 -14.70 -1.92 4.00
CA GLU A 110 -14.24 -0.68 4.62
C GLU A 110 -12.81 -0.35 4.19
N THR A 111 -11.91 -1.35 4.25
CA THR A 111 -10.49 -1.13 4.03
C THR A 111 -10.06 -1.21 2.57
N LEU A 112 -10.71 -2.07 1.77
CA LEU A 112 -10.36 -2.42 0.39
C LEU A 112 -8.95 -3.00 0.19
N ASP A 113 -8.08 -2.92 1.17
CA ASP A 113 -6.72 -3.45 1.19
C ASP A 113 -6.73 -4.79 1.94
N MET A 114 -6.52 -5.88 1.23
CA MET A 114 -6.57 -7.23 1.78
C MET A 114 -5.46 -7.51 2.80
N ASP A 115 -4.37 -6.76 2.78
CA ASP A 115 -3.27 -6.96 3.72
C ASP A 115 -3.56 -6.35 5.10
N ARG A 116 -4.62 -5.55 5.21
CA ARG A 116 -5.10 -4.99 6.48
C ARG A 116 -6.10 -5.89 7.21
N VAL A 117 -6.54 -6.97 6.56
CA VAL A 117 -7.51 -7.90 7.15
C VAL A 117 -6.80 -9.18 7.55
N SER A 118 -6.71 -9.41 8.86
CA SER A 118 -6.25 -10.68 9.42
C SER A 118 -7.26 -11.82 9.12
N HIS A 119 -6.77 -13.05 9.04
CA HIS A 119 -7.58 -14.27 8.88
C HIS A 119 -8.34 -14.40 7.55
N LEU A 120 -7.99 -13.60 6.53
CA LEU A 120 -8.51 -13.80 5.19
C LEU A 120 -7.83 -15.00 4.53
N SER A 121 -8.60 -16.05 4.19
CA SER A 121 -8.06 -17.25 3.55
C SER A 121 -7.47 -16.96 2.18
N GLY A 122 -6.45 -17.73 1.76
CA GLY A 122 -5.88 -17.62 0.39
C GLY A 122 -6.96 -17.81 -0.68
N TYR A 123 -7.89 -18.74 -0.45
CA TYR A 123 -9.04 -18.99 -1.33
C TYR A 123 -9.94 -17.75 -1.50
N ASP A 124 -10.23 -17.03 -0.41
CA ASP A 124 -11.07 -15.84 -0.48
C ASP A 124 -10.29 -14.68 -1.12
N ARG A 125 -8.99 -14.54 -0.83
CA ARG A 125 -8.13 -13.53 -1.48
C ARG A 125 -8.17 -13.61 -3.00
N GLU A 126 -7.97 -14.78 -3.57
CA GLU A 126 -8.00 -14.99 -5.02
C GLU A 126 -9.36 -14.67 -5.64
N ARG A 127 -10.44 -14.95 -4.91
CA ARG A 127 -11.80 -14.74 -5.41
C ARG A 127 -12.30 -13.31 -5.34
N VAL A 128 -11.77 -12.52 -4.40
CA VAL A 128 -12.20 -11.13 -4.19
C VAL A 128 -11.22 -10.11 -4.75
N CYS A 129 -9.98 -10.49 -5.08
CA CYS A 129 -8.97 -9.55 -5.57
C CYS A 129 -9.35 -8.90 -6.91
N VAL A 130 -8.80 -7.72 -7.16
CA VAL A 130 -8.88 -7.07 -8.47
C VAL A 130 -8.12 -7.92 -9.48
N PRO A 131 -8.75 -8.40 -10.56
CA PRO A 131 -8.10 -9.23 -11.56
C PRO A 131 -7.06 -8.44 -12.37
N GLN A 132 -6.07 -9.15 -12.91
CA GLN A 132 -5.06 -8.56 -13.79
C GLN A 132 -5.70 -7.95 -15.03
N VAL A 133 -6.56 -8.72 -15.68
CA VAL A 133 -7.41 -8.29 -16.80
C VAL A 133 -8.84 -8.18 -16.28
N CYS A 134 -9.44 -7.01 -16.42
CA CYS A 134 -10.79 -6.75 -15.95
C CYS A 134 -11.76 -6.81 -17.14
N ASP A 135 -12.59 -7.83 -17.15
CA ASP A 135 -13.65 -8.03 -18.18
C ASP A 135 -14.99 -7.45 -17.73
N CYS A 136 -15.04 -6.86 -16.53
CA CYS A 136 -16.29 -6.36 -15.99
C CYS A 136 -16.71 -5.05 -16.69
N LYS A 137 -18.01 -4.98 -17.04
CA LYS A 137 -18.62 -3.83 -17.72
C LYS A 137 -19.14 -2.75 -16.74
N GLN A 138 -18.74 -2.79 -15.49
CA GLN A 138 -19.18 -1.81 -14.49
C GLN A 138 -18.60 -0.43 -14.80
N ARG A 139 -19.47 0.54 -15.11
CA ARG A 139 -19.10 1.92 -15.48
C ARG A 139 -18.48 2.70 -14.31
N ASP A 140 -18.85 2.38 -13.08
CA ASP A 140 -18.42 3.11 -11.86
C ASP A 140 -17.34 2.36 -11.07
N CYS A 141 -16.57 1.51 -11.73
CA CYS A 141 -15.48 0.80 -11.07
C CYS A 141 -14.37 1.78 -10.69
N ARG A 142 -14.07 1.87 -9.40
CA ARG A 142 -13.01 2.75 -8.87
C ARG A 142 -11.60 2.44 -9.40
N TYR A 143 -11.40 1.27 -10.01
CA TYR A 143 -10.13 0.83 -10.59
C TYR A 143 -10.05 0.98 -12.10
N GLN A 144 -11.07 1.47 -12.77
CA GLN A 144 -11.03 1.70 -14.23
C GLN A 144 -10.13 2.87 -14.65
N ARG A 145 -9.76 3.72 -13.71
CA ARG A 145 -8.95 4.93 -13.97
C ARG A 145 -7.48 4.78 -13.63
N PHE A 146 -6.99 3.55 -13.44
CA PHE A 146 -5.59 3.25 -13.10
C PHE A 146 -4.92 2.37 -14.14
#